data_c4789095e0ddbb367de1fb22df6172fe
#
_entry.id   c4789095e0ddbb367de1fb22df6172fe
#
_cell.length_a   1.000
_cell.length_b   1.000
_cell.length_c   1.000
_cell.angle_alpha   90.00
_cell.angle_beta   90.00
_cell.angle_gamma   90.00
#
_symmetry.space_group_name_H-M   'P 1'
#
loop_
_entity.id
_entity.type
_entity.pdbx_description
1 polymer ?
#
loop_
_entity_poly.entity_id
_entity_poly.type
_entity_poly.pdbx_seq_one_letter_code
_entity_poly.pdbx_strand_id
1 'polypeptide(L)'
;MKINFFLILLIPLFCFTQIDISKISKKLNPNSKTSQKEISKGLTETLIQGCNYAVNEASKENGFNKNELIRIPFPKEAKKIKKTLADIGFKKSIQEFEIKMNEAAENASKEALNILITELKKIKFNDAKEILKGEDNAATKYLEKKSYDSLFSKFTPIVKKSMAKVQVYKYWNPLIKKYNSIPLSKKINPDLDEYITSKTIQGLFKLIEIEEKEIRTNPKKRISEILKKVFK
;
A
#
# COMPACT_ATOMS: atom_id res chain seq x y z
N MET A 1 -0.77 99.33 -6.74
CA MET A 1 -0.19 98.10 -7.40
C MET A 1 -0.55 96.87 -6.55
N LYS A 2 -1.61 96.16 -6.96
CA LYS A 2 -2.11 94.99 -6.20
C LYS A 2 -1.63 93.70 -6.93
N ILE A 3 -0.75 92.92 -6.29
CA ILE A 3 -0.26 91.66 -6.81
C ILE A 3 -1.20 90.60 -6.27
N ASN A 4 -1.96 89.94 -7.21
CA ASN A 4 -2.79 88.77 -6.89
C ASN A 4 -1.88 87.54 -6.94
N PHE A 5 -1.78 86.84 -5.79
CA PHE A 5 -1.07 85.59 -5.66
C PHE A 5 -2.07 84.44 -5.94
N PHE A 6 -1.89 83.81 -7.07
CA PHE A 6 -2.75 82.66 -7.46
C PHE A 6 -2.13 81.40 -6.90
N LEU A 7 -2.80 80.86 -5.87
CA LEU A 7 -2.36 79.59 -5.20
C LEU A 7 -2.86 78.43 -6.02
N ILE A 8 -1.93 77.72 -6.74
CA ILE A 8 -2.25 76.45 -7.46
C ILE A 8 -2.22 75.35 -6.46
N LEU A 9 -3.44 74.83 -6.18
CA LEU A 9 -3.62 73.62 -5.33
C LEU A 9 -3.34 72.37 -6.15
N LEU A 10 -2.16 71.71 -5.96
CA LEU A 10 -1.82 70.43 -6.57
C LEU A 10 -2.53 69.33 -5.77
N ILE A 11 -3.59 68.76 -6.36
CA ILE A 11 -4.28 67.57 -5.82
C ILE A 11 -3.52 66.34 -6.33
N PRO A 12 -2.96 65.46 -5.47
CA PRO A 12 -2.38 64.21 -5.94
C PRO A 12 -3.49 63.26 -6.37
N LEU A 13 -3.48 62.82 -7.64
CA LEU A 13 -4.31 61.74 -8.13
C LEU A 13 -3.80 60.43 -7.47
N PHE A 14 -4.53 59.98 -6.45
CA PHE A 14 -4.41 58.60 -5.97
C PHE A 14 -5.00 57.66 -7.02
N CYS A 15 -4.15 57.01 -7.79
CA CYS A 15 -4.55 55.88 -8.61
C CYS A 15 -4.98 54.71 -7.68
N PHE A 16 -6.28 54.61 -7.43
CA PHE A 16 -6.86 53.41 -6.85
C PHE A 16 -6.75 52.29 -7.89
N THR A 17 -5.73 51.43 -7.78
CA THR A 17 -5.75 50.16 -8.46
C THR A 17 -6.90 49.35 -7.89
N GLN A 18 -7.99 49.24 -8.63
CA GLN A 18 -9.10 48.36 -8.30
C GLN A 18 -8.56 46.91 -8.32
N ILE A 19 -8.36 46.36 -7.14
CA ILE A 19 -8.10 44.93 -6.98
C ILE A 19 -9.36 44.22 -7.44
N ASP A 20 -9.29 43.51 -8.55
CA ASP A 20 -10.41 42.76 -9.11
C ASP A 20 -10.74 41.55 -8.19
N ILE A 21 -11.61 41.82 -7.22
CA ILE A 21 -12.10 40.85 -6.22
C ILE A 21 -12.77 39.65 -6.91
N SER A 22 -13.25 39.81 -8.16
CA SER A 22 -13.88 38.73 -8.92
C SER A 22 -12.86 37.59 -9.28
N LYS A 23 -11.58 37.94 -9.43
CA LYS A 23 -10.50 36.96 -9.67
C LYS A 23 -10.10 36.21 -8.40
N ILE A 24 -10.28 36.85 -7.24
CA ILE A 24 -10.01 36.23 -5.94
C ILE A 24 -11.18 35.30 -5.56
N SER A 25 -12.43 35.71 -5.81
CA SER A 25 -13.62 34.88 -5.51
C SER A 25 -13.70 33.62 -6.37
N LYS A 26 -13.19 33.64 -7.62
CA LYS A 26 -13.07 32.41 -8.44
C LYS A 26 -12.07 31.37 -7.90
N LYS A 27 -11.08 31.79 -7.10
CA LYS A 27 -10.13 30.89 -6.42
C LYS A 27 -10.71 30.27 -5.14
N LEU A 28 -11.75 30.85 -4.58
CA LEU A 28 -12.42 30.47 -3.33
C LEU A 28 -13.80 29.83 -3.53
N ASN A 29 -14.15 29.42 -4.77
CA ASN A 29 -15.44 28.78 -5.03
C ASN A 29 -15.41 27.34 -4.49
N PRO A 30 -16.10 27.05 -3.36
CA PRO A 30 -16.15 25.70 -2.78
C PRO A 30 -16.88 24.68 -3.68
N ASN A 31 -17.55 25.14 -4.76
CA ASN A 31 -18.24 24.32 -5.75
C ASN A 31 -17.45 24.05 -7.03
N SER A 32 -16.15 24.40 -7.10
CA SER A 32 -15.34 24.03 -8.26
C SER A 32 -15.22 22.49 -8.32
N LYS A 33 -15.73 21.87 -9.39
CA LYS A 33 -15.56 20.44 -9.65
C LYS A 33 -14.07 20.08 -9.52
N THR A 34 -13.76 19.13 -8.65
CA THR A 34 -12.38 18.63 -8.47
C THR A 34 -11.81 18.20 -9.81
N SER A 35 -10.68 18.77 -10.21
CA SER A 35 -10.06 18.49 -11.50
C SER A 35 -9.48 17.08 -11.55
N GLN A 36 -9.33 16.51 -12.75
CA GLN A 36 -8.68 15.21 -12.97
C GLN A 36 -7.29 15.16 -12.31
N LYS A 37 -6.53 16.25 -12.38
CA LYS A 37 -5.20 16.37 -11.76
C LYS A 37 -5.25 16.31 -10.24
N GLU A 38 -6.23 16.96 -9.63
CA GLU A 38 -6.42 16.94 -8.18
C GLU A 38 -6.88 15.56 -7.70
N ILE A 39 -7.77 14.90 -8.45
CA ILE A 39 -8.20 13.53 -8.15
C ILE A 39 -6.98 12.59 -8.21
N SER A 40 -6.19 12.65 -9.28
CA SER A 40 -4.97 11.82 -9.41
C SER A 40 -4.00 12.05 -8.25
N LYS A 41 -3.81 13.32 -7.83
CA LYS A 41 -2.99 13.65 -6.66
C LYS A 41 -3.56 13.05 -5.37
N GLY A 42 -4.87 13.16 -5.16
CA GLY A 42 -5.54 12.56 -4.00
C GLY A 42 -5.41 11.05 -3.96
N LEU A 43 -5.64 10.36 -5.07
CA LEU A 43 -5.46 8.90 -5.17
C LEU A 43 -4.00 8.49 -4.91
N THR A 44 -3.04 9.23 -5.45
CA THR A 44 -1.61 8.99 -5.17
C THR A 44 -1.31 9.12 -3.68
N GLU A 45 -1.81 10.16 -3.03
CA GLU A 45 -1.58 10.41 -1.60
C GLU A 45 -2.28 9.34 -0.73
N THR A 46 -3.49 8.92 -1.11
CA THR A 46 -4.18 7.78 -0.48
C THR A 46 -3.32 6.53 -0.51
N LEU A 47 -2.75 6.20 -1.66
CA LEU A 47 -1.91 5.01 -1.80
C LEU A 47 -0.56 5.15 -1.08
N ILE A 48 0.02 6.36 -1.00
CA ILE A 48 1.22 6.60 -0.17
C ILE A 48 0.91 6.35 1.31
N GLN A 49 -0.22 6.88 1.81
CA GLN A 49 -0.66 6.64 3.19
C GLN A 49 -0.92 5.14 3.42
N GLY A 50 -1.60 4.48 2.47
CA GLY A 50 -1.84 3.04 2.51
C GLY A 50 -0.57 2.20 2.52
N CYS A 51 0.43 2.53 1.69
CA CYS A 51 1.73 1.84 1.68
C CYS A 51 2.47 1.99 3.03
N ASN A 52 2.48 3.21 3.60
CA ASN A 52 3.08 3.43 4.92
C ASN A 52 2.38 2.61 6.00
N TYR A 53 1.05 2.63 6.04
CA TYR A 53 0.26 1.84 6.97
C TYR A 53 0.56 0.35 6.82
N ALA A 54 0.50 -0.17 5.60
CA ALA A 54 0.71 -1.58 5.30
C ALA A 54 2.10 -2.07 5.75
N VAL A 55 3.14 -1.32 5.41
CA VAL A 55 4.51 -1.68 5.80
C VAL A 55 4.69 -1.61 7.31
N ASN A 56 4.16 -0.57 7.97
CA ASN A 56 4.24 -0.43 9.42
C ASN A 56 3.54 -1.58 10.14
N GLU A 57 2.36 -2.00 9.68
CA GLU A 57 1.64 -3.11 10.31
C GLU A 57 2.27 -4.48 10.01
N ALA A 58 2.63 -4.72 8.74
CA ALA A 58 3.18 -5.99 8.30
C ALA A 58 4.58 -6.29 8.87
N SER A 59 5.40 -5.25 9.08
CA SER A 59 6.80 -5.40 9.54
C SER A 59 6.96 -5.55 11.06
N LYS A 60 5.89 -5.39 11.83
CA LYS A 60 5.90 -5.62 13.29
C LYS A 60 6.15 -7.08 13.61
N GLU A 61 6.63 -7.34 14.81
CA GLU A 61 6.66 -8.70 15.35
C GLU A 61 5.22 -9.27 15.40
N ASN A 62 5.02 -10.44 14.84
CA ASN A 62 3.72 -11.08 14.63
C ASN A 62 2.74 -10.28 13.74
N GLY A 63 3.23 -9.34 12.93
CA GLY A 63 2.43 -8.55 12.00
C GLY A 63 1.74 -9.38 10.93
N PHE A 64 2.37 -10.49 10.49
CA PHE A 64 1.74 -11.54 9.69
C PHE A 64 1.20 -12.67 10.56
N ASN A 65 2.01 -13.20 11.47
CA ASN A 65 1.70 -14.44 12.17
C ASN A 65 0.41 -14.38 13.01
N LYS A 66 0.14 -13.25 13.67
CA LYS A 66 -1.06 -13.03 14.49
C LYS A 66 -2.16 -12.23 13.81
N ASN A 67 -1.96 -11.82 12.56
CA ASN A 67 -2.96 -11.08 11.80
C ASN A 67 -3.72 -12.04 10.87
N GLU A 68 -4.95 -12.36 11.23
CA GLU A 68 -5.79 -13.32 10.48
C GLU A 68 -6.03 -12.92 9.02
N LEU A 69 -5.98 -11.61 8.71
CA LEU A 69 -6.24 -11.09 7.37
C LEU A 69 -5.08 -11.35 6.38
N ILE A 70 -3.84 -11.40 6.89
CA ILE A 70 -2.64 -11.51 6.06
C ILE A 70 -1.73 -12.68 6.42
N ARG A 71 -2.05 -13.43 7.47
CA ARG A 71 -1.28 -14.61 7.88
C ARG A 71 -1.07 -15.56 6.72
N ILE A 72 0.18 -15.96 6.49
CA ILE A 72 0.55 -16.93 5.47
C ILE A 72 0.30 -18.33 6.01
N PRO A 73 -0.69 -19.07 5.47
CA PRO A 73 -0.97 -20.44 5.88
C PRO A 73 0.04 -21.42 5.24
N PHE A 74 -0.02 -22.66 5.65
CA PHE A 74 0.70 -23.75 4.97
C PHE A 74 0.30 -23.81 3.49
N PRO A 75 1.24 -24.02 2.53
CA PRO A 75 0.94 -24.02 1.10
C PRO A 75 -0.24 -24.95 0.74
N LYS A 76 -1.17 -24.46 -0.09
CA LYS A 76 -2.40 -25.20 -0.46
C LYS A 76 -2.07 -26.51 -1.17
N GLU A 77 -1.06 -26.51 -2.01
CA GLU A 77 -0.53 -27.65 -2.76
C GLU A 77 0.01 -28.73 -1.78
N ALA A 78 0.43 -28.28 -0.60
CA ALA A 78 0.96 -29.13 0.47
C ALA A 78 -0.07 -29.45 1.57
N LYS A 79 -1.36 -29.15 1.41
CA LYS A 79 -2.40 -29.46 2.42
C LYS A 79 -2.42 -30.94 2.81
N LYS A 80 -2.27 -31.83 1.83
CA LYS A 80 -2.20 -33.28 2.06
C LYS A 80 -0.98 -33.64 2.90
N ILE A 81 0.17 -32.98 2.65
CA ILE A 81 1.38 -33.12 3.47
C ILE A 81 1.09 -32.71 4.90
N LYS A 82 0.51 -31.52 5.10
CA LYS A 82 0.17 -31.00 6.43
C LYS A 82 -0.69 -31.99 7.22
N LYS A 83 -1.78 -32.49 6.60
CA LYS A 83 -2.67 -33.46 7.25
C LYS A 83 -1.93 -34.74 7.62
N THR A 84 -1.28 -35.39 6.64
CA THR A 84 -0.57 -36.67 6.84
C THR A 84 0.51 -36.54 7.92
N LEU A 85 1.30 -35.47 7.91
CA LEU A 85 2.34 -35.26 8.92
C LEU A 85 1.75 -34.96 10.30
N ALA A 86 0.63 -34.21 10.36
CA ALA A 86 -0.06 -33.93 11.63
C ALA A 86 -0.60 -35.23 12.26
N ASP A 87 -1.15 -36.14 11.44
CA ASP A 87 -1.70 -37.44 11.89
C ASP A 87 -0.59 -38.38 12.46
N ILE A 88 0.65 -38.21 12.00
CA ILE A 88 1.81 -38.99 12.51
C ILE A 88 2.68 -38.23 13.53
N GLY A 89 2.13 -37.17 14.15
CA GLY A 89 2.74 -36.53 15.32
C GLY A 89 3.59 -35.28 15.03
N PHE A 90 3.67 -34.77 13.77
CA PHE A 90 4.50 -33.58 13.40
C PHE A 90 3.79 -32.24 13.56
N LYS A 91 2.71 -32.14 14.36
CA LYS A 91 1.95 -30.90 14.55
C LYS A 91 2.82 -29.72 14.99
N LYS A 92 3.73 -29.93 15.96
CA LYS A 92 4.62 -28.90 16.47
C LYS A 92 5.57 -28.37 15.37
N SER A 93 6.20 -29.27 14.61
CA SER A 93 7.11 -28.88 13.53
C SER A 93 6.40 -28.13 12.39
N ILE A 94 5.13 -28.48 12.10
CA ILE A 94 4.28 -27.75 11.16
C ILE A 94 4.02 -26.32 11.65
N GLN A 95 3.69 -26.15 12.93
CA GLN A 95 3.47 -24.84 13.53
C GLN A 95 4.74 -23.98 13.50
N GLU A 96 5.88 -24.54 13.86
CA GLU A 96 7.18 -23.86 13.80
C GLU A 96 7.50 -23.41 12.39
N PHE A 97 7.27 -24.26 11.38
CA PHE A 97 7.44 -23.88 9.97
C PHE A 97 6.50 -22.73 9.57
N GLU A 98 5.21 -22.78 9.92
CA GLU A 98 4.26 -21.67 9.63
C GLU A 98 4.69 -20.36 10.30
N ILE A 99 5.17 -20.40 11.55
CA ILE A 99 5.72 -19.24 12.24
C ILE A 99 6.91 -18.66 11.45
N LYS A 100 7.85 -19.51 11.00
CA LYS A 100 9.03 -19.06 10.27
C LYS A 100 8.72 -18.48 8.89
N MET A 101 7.71 -18.99 8.19
CA MET A 101 7.23 -18.36 6.95
C MET A 101 6.71 -16.94 7.19
N ASN A 102 5.91 -16.75 8.23
CA ASN A 102 5.34 -15.45 8.58
C ASN A 102 6.43 -14.47 9.08
N GLU A 103 7.38 -14.94 9.87
CA GLU A 103 8.55 -14.14 10.30
C GLU A 103 9.40 -13.68 9.10
N ALA A 104 9.56 -14.54 8.07
CA ALA A 104 10.23 -14.15 6.85
C ALA A 104 9.50 -13.03 6.12
N ALA A 105 8.16 -13.09 6.03
CA ALA A 105 7.33 -12.05 5.44
C ALA A 105 7.40 -10.73 6.23
N GLU A 106 7.38 -10.78 7.56
CA GLU A 106 7.55 -9.63 8.45
C GLU A 106 8.91 -8.94 8.23
N ASN A 107 9.98 -9.72 8.17
CA ASN A 107 11.32 -9.19 7.92
C ASN A 107 11.45 -8.60 6.51
N ALA A 108 10.89 -9.24 5.49
CA ALA A 108 10.91 -8.73 4.13
C ALA A 108 10.11 -7.42 3.99
N SER A 109 8.99 -7.30 4.70
CA SER A 109 8.12 -6.12 4.66
C SER A 109 8.83 -4.84 5.11
N LYS A 110 9.88 -4.92 5.93
CA LYS A 110 10.70 -3.75 6.33
C LYS A 110 11.33 -3.04 5.13
N GLU A 111 11.61 -3.75 4.06
CA GLU A 111 12.23 -3.22 2.84
C GLU A 111 11.19 -2.88 1.74
N ALA A 112 9.90 -3.12 1.97
CA ALA A 112 8.86 -3.01 0.96
C ALA A 112 8.51 -1.55 0.58
N LEU A 113 8.59 -0.61 1.53
CA LEU A 113 8.07 0.75 1.33
C LEU A 113 8.67 1.45 0.12
N ASN A 114 9.99 1.45 -0.01
CA ASN A 114 10.68 2.12 -1.11
C ASN A 114 10.31 1.52 -2.48
N ILE A 115 10.10 0.21 -2.53
CA ILE A 115 9.72 -0.49 -3.77
C ILE A 115 8.29 -0.10 -4.14
N LEU A 116 7.34 -0.18 -3.19
CA LEU A 116 5.94 0.21 -3.38
C LEU A 116 5.81 1.66 -3.86
N ILE A 117 6.47 2.61 -3.19
CA ILE A 117 6.46 4.03 -3.56
C ILE A 117 7.09 4.25 -4.94
N THR A 118 8.17 3.53 -5.27
CA THR A 118 8.82 3.63 -6.58
C THR A 118 7.89 3.13 -7.69
N GLU A 119 7.19 2.03 -7.49
CA GLU A 119 6.21 1.53 -8.46
C GLU A 119 4.99 2.46 -8.57
N LEU A 120 4.48 2.97 -7.44
CA LEU A 120 3.37 3.93 -7.43
C LEU A 120 3.69 5.20 -8.23
N LYS A 121 4.91 5.75 -8.12
CA LYS A 121 5.33 6.96 -8.86
C LYS A 121 5.33 6.79 -10.39
N LYS A 122 5.40 5.56 -10.91
CA LYS A 122 5.33 5.27 -12.34
C LYS A 122 3.90 5.27 -12.87
N ILE A 123 2.91 5.17 -11.99
CA ILE A 123 1.50 5.02 -12.36
C ILE A 123 0.91 6.36 -12.75
N LYS A 124 0.24 6.38 -13.91
CA LYS A 124 -0.60 7.50 -14.34
C LYS A 124 -2.06 7.08 -14.19
N PHE A 125 -2.82 7.83 -13.40
CA PHE A 125 -4.25 7.61 -13.26
C PHE A 125 -5.01 8.25 -14.43
N ASN A 126 -5.08 7.57 -15.56
CA ASN A 126 -5.79 8.08 -16.74
C ASN A 126 -7.29 8.28 -16.45
N ASP A 127 -7.87 7.32 -15.72
CA ASP A 127 -9.30 7.27 -15.40
C ASP A 127 -9.55 7.58 -13.91
N ALA A 128 -8.87 8.63 -13.38
CA ALA A 128 -8.89 8.96 -11.95
C ALA A 128 -10.31 9.18 -11.40
N LYS A 129 -11.24 9.72 -12.22
CA LYS A 129 -12.63 9.93 -11.82
C LYS A 129 -13.39 8.61 -11.63
N GLU A 130 -13.13 7.63 -12.49
CA GLU A 130 -13.75 6.30 -12.40
C GLU A 130 -13.22 5.54 -11.18
N ILE A 131 -11.90 5.59 -10.97
CA ILE A 131 -11.27 5.02 -9.78
C ILE A 131 -11.81 5.66 -8.50
N LEU A 132 -11.98 6.99 -8.49
CA LEU A 132 -12.53 7.70 -7.32
C LEU A 132 -13.96 7.26 -7.01
N LYS A 133 -14.80 7.07 -8.04
CA LYS A 133 -16.20 6.64 -7.90
C LYS A 133 -16.36 5.12 -7.75
N GLY A 134 -15.29 4.37 -7.92
CA GLY A 134 -15.28 2.92 -7.81
C GLY A 134 -15.43 2.43 -6.37
N GLU A 135 -15.18 1.15 -6.17
CA GLU A 135 -15.22 0.50 -4.86
C GLU A 135 -14.22 1.10 -3.87
N ASP A 136 -14.39 0.82 -2.58
CA ASP A 136 -13.56 1.35 -1.49
C ASP A 136 -12.06 1.01 -1.61
N ASN A 137 -11.68 0.06 -2.49
CA ASN A 137 -10.32 -0.39 -2.76
C ASN A 137 -9.89 -0.21 -4.23
N ALA A 138 -10.61 0.63 -5.00
CA ALA A 138 -10.39 0.76 -6.44
C ALA A 138 -8.99 1.27 -6.80
N ALA A 139 -8.41 2.18 -6.03
CA ALA A 139 -7.05 2.68 -6.29
C ALA A 139 -6.00 1.61 -5.96
N THR A 140 -6.20 0.84 -4.90
CA THR A 140 -5.31 -0.28 -4.53
C THR A 140 -5.34 -1.37 -5.61
N LYS A 141 -6.52 -1.78 -6.08
CA LYS A 141 -6.65 -2.74 -7.19
C LYS A 141 -5.97 -2.24 -8.47
N TYR A 142 -6.08 -0.94 -8.75
CA TYR A 142 -5.41 -0.34 -9.89
C TYR A 142 -3.87 -0.38 -9.74
N LEU A 143 -3.34 -0.03 -8.55
CA LEU A 143 -1.93 -0.14 -8.23
C LEU A 143 -1.44 -1.59 -8.39
N GLU A 144 -2.13 -2.55 -7.78
CA GLU A 144 -1.80 -3.97 -7.84
C GLU A 144 -1.71 -4.45 -9.30
N LYS A 145 -2.77 -4.23 -10.09
CA LYS A 145 -2.82 -4.61 -11.51
C LYS A 145 -1.66 -4.05 -12.33
N LYS A 146 -1.20 -2.83 -12.02
CA LYS A 146 -0.15 -2.15 -12.79
C LYS A 146 1.26 -2.46 -12.33
N SER A 147 1.44 -2.94 -11.11
CA SER A 147 2.76 -3.06 -10.50
C SER A 147 3.12 -4.46 -10.00
N TYR A 148 2.17 -5.42 -9.97
CA TYR A 148 2.39 -6.73 -9.36
C TYR A 148 3.64 -7.44 -9.87
N ASP A 149 3.80 -7.59 -11.18
CA ASP A 149 4.95 -8.33 -11.76
C ASP A 149 6.29 -7.66 -11.44
N SER A 150 6.34 -6.32 -11.50
CA SER A 150 7.53 -5.56 -11.14
C SER A 150 7.83 -5.67 -9.64
N LEU A 151 6.80 -5.60 -8.79
CA LEU A 151 6.94 -5.82 -7.35
C LEU A 151 7.42 -7.22 -7.05
N PHE A 152 6.82 -8.24 -7.65
CA PHE A 152 7.19 -9.64 -7.46
C PHE A 152 8.67 -9.88 -7.81
N SER A 153 9.11 -9.42 -8.98
CA SER A 153 10.50 -9.55 -9.40
C SER A 153 11.49 -8.89 -8.44
N LYS A 154 11.19 -7.67 -7.97
CA LYS A 154 12.07 -6.91 -7.07
C LYS A 154 12.03 -7.43 -5.64
N PHE A 155 10.90 -7.96 -5.21
CA PHE A 155 10.68 -8.38 -3.83
C PHE A 155 11.15 -9.81 -3.57
N THR A 156 11.14 -10.68 -4.58
CA THR A 156 11.62 -12.07 -4.46
C THR A 156 13.03 -12.18 -3.81
N PRO A 157 14.07 -11.44 -4.23
CA PRO A 157 15.38 -11.56 -3.60
C PRO A 157 15.39 -11.11 -2.13
N ILE A 158 14.55 -10.15 -1.75
CA ILE A 158 14.40 -9.67 -0.38
C ILE A 158 13.75 -10.75 0.49
N VAL A 159 12.68 -11.38 -0.02
CA VAL A 159 12.01 -12.50 0.66
C VAL A 159 12.96 -13.67 0.83
N LYS A 160 13.71 -14.06 -0.21
CA LYS A 160 14.75 -15.13 -0.12
C LYS A 160 15.77 -14.85 0.97
N LYS A 161 16.30 -13.62 1.03
CA LYS A 161 17.22 -13.19 2.08
C LYS A 161 16.59 -13.29 3.48
N SER A 162 15.33 -12.88 3.61
CA SER A 162 14.58 -12.97 4.87
C SER A 162 14.31 -14.40 5.28
N MET A 163 13.94 -15.27 4.34
CA MET A 163 13.77 -16.73 4.56
C MET A 163 15.07 -17.38 5.05
N ALA A 164 16.20 -17.02 4.44
CA ALA A 164 17.51 -17.53 4.87
C ALA A 164 17.85 -17.07 6.30
N LYS A 165 17.60 -15.78 6.62
CA LYS A 165 17.84 -15.20 7.95
C LYS A 165 17.08 -15.94 9.06
N VAL A 166 15.81 -16.27 8.84
CA VAL A 166 14.98 -16.99 9.83
C VAL A 166 14.99 -18.50 9.63
N GLN A 167 15.83 -18.99 8.73
CA GLN A 167 16.07 -20.41 8.48
C GLN A 167 14.82 -21.22 8.09
N VAL A 168 13.94 -20.67 7.24
CA VAL A 168 12.69 -21.33 6.81
C VAL A 168 12.93 -22.77 6.35
N TYR A 169 13.95 -23.01 5.53
CA TYR A 169 14.26 -24.33 4.99
C TYR A 169 14.73 -25.35 6.03
N LYS A 170 15.30 -24.90 7.16
CA LYS A 170 15.64 -25.78 8.28
C LYS A 170 14.39 -26.46 8.87
N TYR A 171 13.26 -25.78 8.84
CA TYR A 171 11.97 -26.32 9.32
C TYR A 171 11.21 -27.04 8.22
N TRP A 172 11.33 -26.61 6.95
CA TRP A 172 10.67 -27.24 5.81
C TRP A 172 11.26 -28.58 5.40
N ASN A 173 12.59 -28.65 5.24
CA ASN A 173 13.27 -29.83 4.69
C ASN A 173 12.99 -31.13 5.45
N PRO A 174 12.98 -31.18 6.79
CA PRO A 174 12.61 -32.38 7.54
C PRO A 174 11.18 -32.85 7.29
N LEU A 175 10.23 -31.86 7.16
CA LEU A 175 8.82 -32.17 6.89
C LEU A 175 8.65 -32.81 5.52
N ILE A 176 9.25 -32.21 4.47
CA ILE A 176 9.12 -32.73 3.11
C ILE A 176 9.84 -34.06 2.94
N LYS A 177 11.02 -34.23 3.56
CA LYS A 177 11.76 -35.51 3.56
C LYS A 177 10.92 -36.62 4.21
N LYS A 178 10.33 -36.33 5.37
CA LYS A 178 9.47 -37.30 6.08
C LYS A 178 8.24 -37.67 5.26
N TYR A 179 7.54 -36.69 4.67
CA TYR A 179 6.41 -36.98 3.81
C TYR A 179 6.80 -37.82 2.59
N ASN A 180 7.89 -37.48 1.89
CA ASN A 180 8.35 -38.18 0.69
C ASN A 180 8.89 -39.60 1.00
N SER A 181 9.14 -39.94 2.26
CA SER A 181 9.51 -41.29 2.70
C SER A 181 8.29 -42.20 2.93
N ILE A 182 7.06 -41.66 2.93
CA ILE A 182 5.84 -42.44 3.10
C ILE A 182 5.57 -43.23 1.81
N PRO A 183 5.44 -44.59 1.88
CA PRO A 183 5.13 -45.40 0.71
C PRO A 183 3.85 -44.90 -0.01
N LEU A 184 3.84 -44.98 -1.34
CA LEU A 184 2.72 -44.59 -2.20
C LEU A 184 2.31 -43.11 -2.13
N SER A 185 3.06 -42.25 -1.41
CA SER A 185 2.82 -40.79 -1.43
C SER A 185 3.31 -40.20 -2.76
N LYS A 186 2.52 -39.24 -3.32
CA LYS A 186 2.98 -38.44 -4.45
C LYS A 186 4.03 -37.48 -3.95
N LYS A 187 5.28 -37.63 -4.39
CA LYS A 187 6.37 -36.70 -4.05
C LYS A 187 6.07 -35.32 -4.58
N ILE A 188 6.17 -34.29 -3.73
CA ILE A 188 6.01 -32.89 -4.08
C ILE A 188 7.07 -32.04 -3.38
N ASN A 189 7.41 -30.92 -3.99
CA ASN A 189 8.27 -29.92 -3.41
C ASN A 189 7.81 -28.54 -3.90
N PRO A 190 6.86 -27.87 -3.21
CA PRO A 190 6.39 -26.54 -3.56
C PRO A 190 7.52 -25.52 -3.59
N ASP A 191 7.47 -24.58 -4.54
CA ASP A 191 8.37 -23.44 -4.54
C ASP A 191 7.96 -22.47 -3.41
N LEU A 192 8.70 -22.52 -2.31
CA LEU A 192 8.45 -21.66 -1.15
C LEU A 192 8.84 -20.20 -1.41
N ASP A 193 9.84 -19.96 -2.26
CA ASP A 193 10.29 -18.59 -2.56
C ASP A 193 9.17 -17.84 -3.29
N GLU A 194 8.58 -18.47 -4.30
CA GLU A 194 7.44 -17.95 -5.04
C GLU A 194 6.21 -17.81 -4.12
N TYR A 195 5.90 -18.85 -3.36
CA TYR A 195 4.74 -18.85 -2.48
C TYR A 195 4.81 -17.76 -1.43
N ILE A 196 5.90 -17.65 -0.69
CA ILE A 196 6.04 -16.66 0.39
C ILE A 196 6.10 -15.24 -0.21
N THR A 197 6.79 -15.03 -1.34
CA THR A 197 6.82 -13.73 -2.02
C THR A 197 5.42 -13.29 -2.43
N SER A 198 4.68 -14.15 -3.14
CA SER A 198 3.30 -13.85 -3.57
C SER A 198 2.39 -13.54 -2.37
N LYS A 199 2.46 -14.35 -1.31
CA LYS A 199 1.65 -14.15 -0.10
C LYS A 199 2.03 -12.88 0.65
N THR A 200 3.30 -12.52 0.70
CA THR A 200 3.74 -11.27 1.34
C THR A 200 3.20 -10.06 0.59
N ILE A 201 3.30 -10.04 -0.74
CA ILE A 201 2.76 -8.97 -1.58
C ILE A 201 1.24 -8.88 -1.43
N GLN A 202 0.52 -10.00 -1.48
CA GLN A 202 -0.93 -10.04 -1.26
C GLN A 202 -1.31 -9.48 0.11
N GLY A 203 -0.56 -9.81 1.16
CA GLY A 203 -0.76 -9.27 2.50
C GLY A 203 -0.57 -7.76 2.57
N LEU A 204 0.48 -7.24 1.93
CA LEU A 204 0.70 -5.78 1.85
C LEU A 204 -0.44 -5.08 1.11
N PHE A 205 -0.87 -5.58 -0.06
CA PHE A 205 -2.02 -5.01 -0.77
C PHE A 205 -3.31 -5.07 0.05
N LYS A 206 -3.52 -6.15 0.80
CA LYS A 206 -4.68 -6.26 1.69
C LYS A 206 -4.71 -5.17 2.76
N LEU A 207 -3.56 -4.82 3.33
CA LEU A 207 -3.46 -3.73 4.31
C LEU A 207 -3.62 -2.36 3.64
N ILE A 208 -3.12 -2.17 2.42
CA ILE A 208 -3.33 -0.94 1.63
C ILE A 208 -4.83 -0.74 1.35
N GLU A 209 -5.56 -1.80 0.95
CA GLU A 209 -7.01 -1.76 0.76
C GLU A 209 -7.77 -1.29 2.01
N ILE A 210 -7.36 -1.81 3.17
CA ILE A 210 -7.99 -1.44 4.45
C ILE A 210 -7.81 0.05 4.72
N GLU A 211 -6.60 0.58 4.55
CA GLU A 211 -6.34 2.00 4.78
C GLU A 211 -6.99 2.88 3.71
N GLU A 212 -7.05 2.45 2.43
CA GLU A 212 -7.80 3.16 1.40
C GLU A 212 -9.28 3.28 1.76
N LYS A 213 -9.90 2.17 2.18
CA LYS A 213 -11.29 2.16 2.65
C LYS A 213 -11.51 3.13 3.82
N GLU A 214 -10.63 3.11 4.81
CA GLU A 214 -10.69 4.03 5.94
C GLU A 214 -10.60 5.51 5.49
N ILE A 215 -9.72 5.84 4.56
CA ILE A 215 -9.61 7.21 4.04
C ILE A 215 -10.90 7.62 3.30
N ARG A 216 -11.50 6.71 2.52
CA ARG A 216 -12.74 6.96 1.77
C ARG A 216 -13.94 7.15 2.68
N THR A 217 -14.06 6.38 3.75
CA THR A 217 -15.26 6.32 4.59
C THR A 217 -15.14 7.15 5.88
N ASN A 218 -13.92 7.37 6.40
CA ASN A 218 -13.68 8.06 7.66
C ASN A 218 -12.98 9.41 7.45
N PRO A 219 -13.67 10.56 7.61
CA PRO A 219 -13.07 11.88 7.45
C PRO A 219 -11.85 12.16 8.34
N LYS A 220 -11.75 11.50 9.50
CA LYS A 220 -10.60 11.66 10.42
C LYS A 220 -9.29 11.11 9.85
N LYS A 221 -9.37 10.18 8.90
CA LYS A 221 -8.22 9.61 8.20
C LYS A 221 -7.69 10.49 7.06
N ARG A 222 -8.41 11.52 6.67
CA ARG A 222 -8.04 12.46 5.61
C ARG A 222 -7.11 13.53 6.16
N ILE A 223 -5.84 13.17 6.33
CA ILE A 223 -4.85 14.01 7.02
C ILE A 223 -4.38 15.24 6.23
N SER A 224 -4.69 15.32 4.94
CA SER A 224 -4.31 16.45 4.10
C SER A 224 -5.49 17.14 3.44
N GLU A 225 -5.31 18.39 3.02
CA GLU A 225 -6.35 19.18 2.34
C GLU A 225 -6.77 18.55 1.01
N ILE A 226 -5.86 17.89 0.30
CA ILE A 226 -6.22 17.21 -0.96
C ILE A 226 -7.11 15.99 -0.71
N LEU A 227 -6.85 15.21 0.34
CA LEU A 227 -7.69 14.07 0.72
C LEU A 227 -9.08 14.55 1.15
N LYS A 228 -9.17 15.62 1.97
CA LYS A 228 -10.45 16.24 2.36
C LYS A 228 -11.24 16.75 1.15
N LYS A 229 -10.53 17.28 0.13
CA LYS A 229 -11.15 17.83 -1.08
C LYS A 229 -11.65 16.71 -2.01
N VAL A 230 -10.91 15.63 -2.15
CA VAL A 230 -11.19 14.56 -3.11
C VAL A 230 -12.25 13.58 -2.59
N PHE A 231 -12.26 13.29 -1.30
CA PHE A 231 -13.20 12.35 -0.67
C PHE A 231 -14.28 13.06 0.16
N LYS A 232 -14.82 14.15 -0.35
CA LYS A 232 -15.93 14.89 0.28
C LYS A 232 -17.18 14.03 0.44
#